data_3f1d93d40f06c102539de3ee18652950
#
_entry.id   3f1d93d40f06c102539de3ee18652950
#
_cell.length_a   1.000
_cell.length_b   1.000
_cell.length_c   1.000
_cell.angle_alpha   90.00
_cell.angle_beta   90.00
_cell.angle_gamma   90.00
#
_symmetry.space_group_name_H-M   'P 1'
#
loop_
_entity.id
_entity.type
_entity.pdbx_description
1 polymer ?
#
loop_
_entity_poly.entity_id
_entity_poly.type
_entity_poly.pdbx_seq_one_letter_code
_entity_poly.pdbx_strand_id
1 'polypeptide(L)'
;MVKNIFPLIIVGLFAFVAGFPLLHKGLLPTHDGEYHVIRFYEFDKTLRDGNWYPRWAADLNNGYGVPLFNYVYPLPNYFASFFHLLGSSFIDSFKLNMFFATILGALFFYLWSRESWGKLGGVVSSIFYTFSPYHFVDIYIRGSVGEVWALAFFPAFLWSITRFIKHHQKIFFVASSIFLSLIIFSHNILALMFLPFSLSYIVFLLYKEKDKKYLMLNTLYLILLGLCLSAIFWLPAIVEAKYVTGLQIYNVSQHFPQLYNLVIPSWGSGFSQDLLTNQMSFQIGIANLVVVVISLPLMAFRHSVFSALTPSLSLRERVRVRVIIFFLVWFFLVFFLMLKVSLPIWHTIPFMNYFQFPWRFLSLEILVASFLEGSVVYFLKSRVSVT
;
A
#
# COMPACT_ATOMS: atom_id res chain seq x y z
N MET A 1 -8.93 -18.56 23.36
CA MET A 1 -7.72 -18.05 22.67
C MET A 1 -7.54 -18.67 21.27
N VAL A 2 -7.57 -19.96 21.08
CA VAL A 2 -7.32 -20.66 19.79
C VAL A 2 -8.21 -20.18 18.63
N LYS A 3 -9.50 -19.95 18.85
CA LYS A 3 -10.45 -19.45 17.80
C LYS A 3 -10.12 -18.08 17.21
N ASN A 4 -9.21 -17.31 17.83
CA ASN A 4 -8.79 -15.99 17.33
C ASN A 4 -7.45 -16.02 16.58
N ILE A 5 -6.64 -17.06 16.79
CA ILE A 5 -5.30 -17.21 16.17
C ILE A 5 -5.42 -17.89 14.81
N PHE A 6 -6.37 -18.80 14.63
CA PHE A 6 -6.54 -19.58 13.41
C PHE A 6 -6.60 -18.75 12.11
N PRO A 7 -7.38 -17.64 12.02
CA PRO A 7 -7.35 -16.78 10.83
C PRO A 7 -5.98 -16.17 10.54
N LEU A 8 -5.22 -15.80 11.57
CA LEU A 8 -3.86 -15.24 11.41
C LEU A 8 -2.89 -16.30 10.86
N ILE A 9 -3.02 -17.54 11.31
CA ILE A 9 -2.21 -18.66 10.80
C ILE A 9 -2.52 -18.89 9.30
N ILE A 10 -3.79 -18.90 8.91
CA ILE A 10 -4.19 -19.06 7.50
C ILE A 10 -3.58 -17.93 6.66
N VAL A 11 -3.76 -16.68 7.08
CA VAL A 11 -3.23 -15.52 6.37
C VAL A 11 -1.70 -15.58 6.28
N GLY A 12 -1.03 -15.91 7.38
CA GLY A 12 0.43 -16.08 7.40
C GLY A 12 0.91 -17.19 6.48
N LEU A 13 0.19 -18.32 6.40
CA LEU A 13 0.52 -19.41 5.49
C LEU A 13 0.40 -18.99 4.01
N PHE A 14 -0.68 -18.31 3.64
CA PHE A 14 -0.84 -17.82 2.28
C PHE A 14 0.22 -16.75 1.94
N ALA A 15 0.56 -15.86 2.86
CA ALA A 15 1.62 -14.89 2.67
C ALA A 15 3.01 -15.55 2.55
N PHE A 16 3.26 -16.60 3.34
CA PHE A 16 4.46 -17.43 3.19
C PHE A 16 4.55 -18.06 1.80
N VAL A 17 3.46 -18.66 1.31
CA VAL A 17 3.41 -19.24 -0.04
C VAL A 17 3.66 -18.18 -1.11
N ALA A 18 3.08 -16.99 -0.98
CA ALA A 18 3.31 -15.89 -1.92
C ALA A 18 4.77 -15.41 -1.93
N GLY A 19 5.42 -15.39 -0.76
CA GLY A 19 6.83 -14.99 -0.61
C GLY A 19 7.84 -16.13 -0.80
N PHE A 20 7.40 -17.38 -0.88
CA PHE A 20 8.29 -18.56 -0.93
C PHE A 20 9.37 -18.50 -2.02
N PRO A 21 9.08 -18.04 -3.27
CA PRO A 21 10.10 -17.93 -4.30
C PRO A 21 11.27 -16.99 -3.92
N LEU A 22 11.08 -16.04 -2.99
CA LEU A 22 12.16 -15.19 -2.50
C LEU A 22 13.24 -15.94 -1.74
N LEU A 23 12.95 -17.16 -1.25
CA LEU A 23 13.90 -18.01 -0.53
C LEU A 23 14.85 -18.78 -1.46
N HIS A 24 14.71 -18.61 -2.79
CA HIS A 24 15.62 -19.20 -3.79
C HIS A 24 17.04 -18.62 -3.64
N LYS A 25 18.06 -19.41 -4.00
CA LYS A 25 19.46 -18.96 -4.00
C LYS A 25 19.71 -17.92 -5.10
N GLY A 26 20.56 -16.94 -4.80
CA GLY A 26 20.94 -15.87 -5.73
C GLY A 26 19.99 -14.69 -5.75
N LEU A 27 20.33 -13.66 -6.52
CA LEU A 27 19.53 -12.47 -6.73
C LEU A 27 18.45 -12.75 -7.78
N LEU A 28 17.23 -12.31 -7.53
CA LEU A 28 16.16 -12.32 -8.51
C LEU A 28 16.42 -11.24 -9.57
N PRO A 29 16.30 -11.55 -10.86
CA PRO A 29 16.45 -10.56 -11.93
C PRO A 29 15.23 -9.62 -11.92
N THR A 30 15.38 -8.48 -11.24
CA THR A 30 14.35 -7.45 -11.11
C THR A 30 14.90 -6.10 -11.57
N HIS A 31 14.01 -5.12 -11.85
CA HIS A 31 14.44 -3.80 -12.32
C HIS A 31 15.37 -3.09 -11.34
N ASP A 32 15.07 -3.15 -10.03
CA ASP A 32 15.71 -2.36 -8.99
C ASP A 32 16.56 -3.17 -8.00
N GLY A 33 16.57 -4.51 -8.11
CA GLY A 33 17.20 -5.39 -7.13
C GLY A 33 18.69 -5.15 -6.93
N GLU A 34 19.45 -4.99 -8.00
CA GLU A 34 20.89 -4.72 -7.95
C GLU A 34 21.16 -3.36 -7.28
N TYR A 35 20.37 -2.33 -7.63
CA TYR A 35 20.46 -1.00 -6.99
C TYR A 35 20.20 -1.08 -5.49
N HIS A 36 19.24 -1.89 -5.06
CA HIS A 36 18.95 -2.05 -3.63
C HIS A 36 20.08 -2.75 -2.90
N VAL A 37 20.69 -3.79 -3.48
CA VAL A 37 21.83 -4.49 -2.89
C VAL A 37 23.01 -3.52 -2.68
N ILE A 38 23.33 -2.70 -3.68
CA ILE A 38 24.38 -1.67 -3.59
C ILE A 38 24.03 -0.63 -2.51
N ARG A 39 22.80 -0.14 -2.47
CA ARG A 39 22.33 0.82 -1.46
C ARG A 39 22.44 0.25 -0.04
N PHE A 40 22.12 -1.02 0.14
CA PHE A 40 22.23 -1.68 1.44
C PHE A 40 23.67 -1.75 1.90
N TYR A 41 24.59 -2.09 1.01
CA TYR A 41 26.03 -2.07 1.31
C TYR A 41 26.50 -0.68 1.73
N GLU A 42 26.23 0.35 0.95
CA GLU A 42 26.62 1.73 1.22
C GLU A 42 26.04 2.25 2.54
N PHE A 43 24.78 1.94 2.80
CA PHE A 43 24.09 2.33 4.02
C PHE A 43 24.70 1.63 5.26
N ASP A 44 24.89 0.31 5.18
CA ASP A 44 25.46 -0.49 6.26
C ASP A 44 26.91 -0.07 6.58
N LYS A 45 27.71 0.20 5.56
CA LYS A 45 29.08 0.73 5.70
C LYS A 45 29.08 2.02 6.51
N THR A 46 28.29 3.01 6.09
CA THR A 46 28.18 4.30 6.79
C THR A 46 27.64 4.16 8.21
N LEU A 47 26.71 3.21 8.42
CA LEU A 47 26.17 2.92 9.75
C LEU A 47 27.24 2.34 10.68
N ARG A 48 28.09 1.43 10.18
CA ARG A 48 29.20 0.82 10.93
C ARG A 48 30.32 1.80 11.25
N ASP A 49 30.51 2.84 10.41
CA ASP A 49 31.44 3.95 10.66
C ASP A 49 30.93 4.89 11.78
N GLY A 50 29.81 4.56 12.44
CA GLY A 50 29.26 5.30 13.58
C GLY A 50 28.23 6.37 13.21
N ASN A 51 27.88 6.53 11.95
CA ASN A 51 26.83 7.45 11.54
C ASN A 51 25.47 6.74 11.58
N TRP A 52 24.74 6.91 12.67
CA TRP A 52 23.44 6.24 12.91
C TRP A 52 22.34 6.64 11.93
N TYR A 53 22.47 7.75 11.22
CA TYR A 53 21.55 8.18 10.17
C TYR A 53 22.32 8.52 8.88
N PRO A 54 22.69 7.50 8.08
CA PRO A 54 23.40 7.69 6.82
C PRO A 54 22.64 8.62 5.86
N ARG A 55 23.35 9.57 5.24
CA ARG A 55 22.83 10.47 4.22
C ARG A 55 23.63 10.39 2.92
N TRP A 56 24.88 9.98 3.01
CA TRP A 56 25.86 9.98 1.95
C TRP A 56 26.30 8.56 1.60
N ALA A 57 26.27 8.21 0.30
CA ALA A 57 26.82 6.96 -0.23
C ALA A 57 28.22 7.26 -0.79
N ALA A 58 29.25 6.90 -0.03
CA ALA A 58 30.61 7.40 -0.25
C ALA A 58 31.30 6.78 -1.48
N ASP A 59 31.06 5.48 -1.76
CA ASP A 59 31.76 4.77 -2.82
C ASP A 59 31.14 4.98 -4.22
N LEU A 60 29.91 5.56 -4.26
CA LEU A 60 29.25 5.83 -5.53
C LEU A 60 29.93 7.00 -6.29
N ASN A 61 29.60 7.15 -7.57
CA ASN A 61 30.10 8.21 -8.43
C ASN A 61 31.64 8.26 -8.46
N ASN A 62 32.26 7.10 -8.75
CA ASN A 62 33.74 6.94 -8.81
C ASN A 62 34.46 7.36 -7.50
N GLY A 63 33.83 7.17 -6.33
CA GLY A 63 34.40 7.51 -5.03
C GLY A 63 34.20 8.97 -4.60
N TYR A 64 33.57 9.80 -5.43
CA TYR A 64 33.17 11.15 -5.01
C TYR A 64 31.96 11.16 -4.07
N GLY A 65 31.19 10.07 -4.09
CA GLY A 65 29.98 9.91 -3.32
C GLY A 65 28.78 10.72 -3.84
N VAL A 66 27.63 10.41 -3.28
CA VAL A 66 26.37 11.09 -3.61
C VAL A 66 25.46 11.18 -2.37
N PRO A 67 24.62 12.23 -2.22
CA PRO A 67 23.68 12.38 -1.10
C PRO A 67 22.45 11.48 -1.26
N LEU A 68 22.66 10.19 -1.56
CA LEU A 68 21.62 9.26 -1.95
C LEU A 68 20.55 9.10 -0.88
N PHE A 69 20.98 8.86 0.36
CA PHE A 69 20.08 8.55 1.49
C PHE A 69 19.36 9.79 2.05
N ASN A 70 19.70 10.98 1.56
CA ASN A 70 18.95 12.18 1.84
C ASN A 70 17.60 12.20 1.09
N TYR A 71 17.49 11.43 -0.02
CA TYR A 71 16.32 11.40 -0.90
C TYR A 71 15.68 10.02 -1.03
N VAL A 72 16.42 8.96 -0.70
CA VAL A 72 15.92 7.58 -0.72
C VAL A 72 15.52 7.16 0.69
N TYR A 73 14.33 6.64 0.78
CA TYR A 73 13.70 6.18 2.02
C TYR A 73 14.61 5.23 2.85
N PRO A 74 14.76 5.46 4.17
CA PRO A 74 15.76 4.77 4.98
C PRO A 74 15.34 3.39 5.50
N LEU A 75 14.03 3.11 5.66
CA LEU A 75 13.56 1.94 6.40
C LEU A 75 14.04 0.60 5.84
N PRO A 76 13.95 0.32 4.51
CA PRO A 76 14.45 -0.94 3.96
C PRO A 76 15.97 -1.11 4.16
N ASN A 77 16.72 -0.01 4.18
CA ASN A 77 18.16 -0.05 4.42
C ASN A 77 18.47 -0.46 5.87
N TYR A 78 17.74 0.06 6.86
CA TYR A 78 17.89 -0.38 8.25
C TYR A 78 17.54 -1.86 8.43
N PHE A 79 16.47 -2.36 7.78
CA PHE A 79 16.15 -3.78 7.83
C PHE A 79 17.24 -4.63 7.15
N ALA A 80 17.81 -4.15 6.04
CA ALA A 80 18.91 -4.85 5.39
C ALA A 80 20.14 -4.94 6.29
N SER A 81 20.53 -3.84 6.94
CA SER A 81 21.62 -3.82 7.91
C SER A 81 21.35 -4.74 9.11
N PHE A 82 20.10 -4.77 9.59
CA PHE A 82 19.69 -5.69 10.65
C PHE A 82 19.85 -7.16 10.22
N PHE A 83 19.39 -7.55 9.05
CA PHE A 83 19.56 -8.91 8.54
C PHE A 83 21.03 -9.25 8.27
N HIS A 84 21.81 -8.26 7.79
CA HIS A 84 23.25 -8.43 7.58
C HIS A 84 23.98 -8.63 8.92
N LEU A 85 23.60 -7.91 9.96
CA LEU A 85 24.12 -8.11 11.31
C LEU A 85 23.85 -9.53 11.86
N LEU A 86 22.74 -10.15 11.45
CA LEU A 86 22.40 -11.54 11.79
C LEU A 86 23.10 -12.57 10.87
N GLY A 87 24.00 -12.14 9.98
CA GLY A 87 24.82 -13.02 9.13
C GLY A 87 24.30 -13.24 7.72
N SER A 88 23.21 -12.57 7.31
CA SER A 88 22.73 -12.66 5.92
C SER A 88 23.61 -11.88 4.96
N SER A 89 23.77 -12.36 3.71
CA SER A 89 24.33 -11.55 2.64
C SER A 89 23.41 -10.36 2.31
N PHE A 90 23.91 -9.32 1.62
CA PHE A 90 23.04 -8.21 1.18
C PHE A 90 21.99 -8.66 0.17
N ILE A 91 22.30 -9.69 -0.66
CA ILE A 91 21.35 -10.32 -1.56
C ILE A 91 20.21 -10.98 -0.76
N ASP A 92 20.57 -11.76 0.26
CA ASP A 92 19.57 -12.40 1.11
C ASP A 92 18.80 -11.37 1.96
N SER A 93 19.47 -10.31 2.42
CA SER A 93 18.82 -9.19 3.11
C SER A 93 17.77 -8.49 2.24
N PHE A 94 18.02 -8.35 0.93
CA PHE A 94 17.05 -7.83 -0.03
C PHE A 94 15.81 -8.73 -0.10
N LYS A 95 16.00 -10.04 -0.26
CA LYS A 95 14.91 -11.02 -0.32
C LYS A 95 14.12 -11.11 0.98
N LEU A 96 14.83 -11.10 2.13
CA LEU A 96 14.21 -11.10 3.45
C LEU A 96 13.37 -9.84 3.70
N ASN A 97 13.83 -8.66 3.25
CA ASN A 97 13.03 -7.44 3.29
C ASN A 97 11.68 -7.63 2.63
N MET A 98 11.68 -8.10 1.36
CA MET A 98 10.47 -8.37 0.60
C MET A 98 9.57 -9.40 1.27
N PHE A 99 10.17 -10.49 1.74
CA PHE A 99 9.48 -11.60 2.37
C PHE A 99 8.74 -11.17 3.65
N PHE A 100 9.44 -10.49 4.56
CA PHE A 100 8.81 -10.01 5.81
C PHE A 100 7.78 -8.92 5.57
N ALA A 101 8.02 -8.01 4.63
CA ALA A 101 7.04 -6.99 4.27
C ALA A 101 5.75 -7.61 3.70
N THR A 102 5.86 -8.65 2.87
CA THR A 102 4.70 -9.39 2.34
C THR A 102 3.88 -10.04 3.46
N ILE A 103 4.53 -10.72 4.41
CA ILE A 103 3.84 -11.34 5.56
C ILE A 103 3.15 -10.27 6.42
N LEU A 104 3.85 -9.19 6.77
CA LEU A 104 3.29 -8.12 7.59
C LEU A 104 2.14 -7.41 6.87
N GLY A 105 2.26 -7.17 5.57
CA GLY A 105 1.20 -6.60 4.74
C GLY A 105 -0.08 -7.42 4.79
N ALA A 106 0.03 -8.73 4.60
CA ALA A 106 -1.09 -9.66 4.70
C ALA A 106 -1.76 -9.63 6.08
N LEU A 107 -0.95 -9.69 7.14
CA LEU A 107 -1.45 -9.68 8.52
C LEU A 107 -2.16 -8.36 8.86
N PHE A 108 -1.58 -7.22 8.51
CA PHE A 108 -2.20 -5.92 8.76
C PHE A 108 -3.44 -5.70 7.89
N PHE A 109 -3.43 -6.19 6.65
CA PHE A 109 -4.62 -6.12 5.80
C PHE A 109 -5.77 -6.93 6.37
N TYR A 110 -5.50 -8.14 6.90
CA TYR A 110 -6.48 -8.92 7.64
C TYR A 110 -7.01 -8.15 8.86
N LEU A 111 -6.12 -7.58 9.67
CA LEU A 111 -6.51 -6.83 10.86
C LEU A 111 -7.41 -5.63 10.53
N TRP A 112 -7.15 -4.95 9.42
CA TRP A 112 -7.94 -3.83 8.97
C TRP A 112 -9.29 -4.27 8.38
N SER A 113 -9.29 -5.17 7.41
CA SER A 113 -10.49 -5.57 6.68
C SER A 113 -11.51 -6.31 7.56
N ARG A 114 -11.04 -7.07 8.56
CA ARG A 114 -11.93 -7.74 9.53
C ARG A 114 -12.78 -6.77 10.37
N GLU A 115 -12.37 -5.52 10.53
CA GLU A 115 -13.14 -4.49 11.26
C GLU A 115 -14.46 -4.16 10.56
N SER A 116 -14.55 -4.39 9.24
CA SER A 116 -15.75 -4.20 8.44
C SER A 116 -16.45 -5.51 8.08
N TRP A 117 -15.69 -6.54 7.71
CA TRP A 117 -16.21 -7.78 7.12
C TRP A 117 -16.21 -8.97 8.08
N GLY A 118 -15.68 -8.82 9.29
CA GLY A 118 -15.50 -9.92 10.24
C GLY A 118 -14.34 -10.85 9.86
N LYS A 119 -14.16 -11.92 10.65
CA LYS A 119 -12.99 -12.80 10.53
C LYS A 119 -12.82 -13.42 9.14
N LEU A 120 -13.88 -14.04 8.61
CA LEU A 120 -13.81 -14.75 7.33
C LEU A 120 -13.66 -13.77 6.15
N GLY A 121 -14.42 -12.65 6.15
CA GLY A 121 -14.27 -11.62 5.15
C GLY A 121 -12.87 -10.97 5.19
N GLY A 122 -12.31 -10.79 6.40
CA GLY A 122 -10.95 -10.32 6.56
C GLY A 122 -9.89 -11.27 5.98
N VAL A 123 -10.05 -12.59 6.16
CA VAL A 123 -9.15 -13.60 5.56
C VAL A 123 -9.23 -13.54 4.04
N VAL A 124 -10.43 -13.50 3.47
CA VAL A 124 -10.62 -13.40 2.02
C VAL A 124 -9.97 -12.14 1.47
N SER A 125 -10.29 -10.96 2.02
CA SER A 125 -9.66 -9.70 1.61
C SER A 125 -8.13 -9.76 1.65
N SER A 126 -7.56 -10.33 2.72
CA SER A 126 -6.12 -10.41 2.89
C SER A 126 -5.45 -11.35 1.89
N ILE A 127 -6.08 -12.48 1.57
CA ILE A 127 -5.56 -13.41 0.56
C ILE A 127 -5.53 -12.71 -0.80
N PHE A 128 -6.61 -12.06 -1.22
CA PHE A 128 -6.65 -11.36 -2.50
C PHE A 128 -5.70 -10.18 -2.57
N TYR A 129 -5.51 -9.44 -1.47
CA TYR A 129 -4.49 -8.41 -1.37
C TYR A 129 -3.09 -8.97 -1.60
N THR A 130 -2.76 -10.06 -0.93
CA THR A 130 -1.44 -10.69 -0.99
C THR A 130 -1.16 -11.27 -2.38
N PHE A 131 -2.17 -11.88 -3.02
CA PHE A 131 -2.06 -12.50 -4.35
C PHE A 131 -2.46 -11.56 -5.49
N SER A 132 -2.62 -10.28 -5.22
CA SER A 132 -2.90 -9.29 -6.26
C SER A 132 -1.75 -9.25 -7.28
N PRO A 133 -2.04 -9.17 -8.59
CA PRO A 133 -1.00 -9.15 -9.62
C PRO A 133 0.03 -8.04 -9.43
N TYR A 134 -0.39 -6.85 -9.01
CA TYR A 134 0.55 -5.75 -8.78
C TYR A 134 1.52 -6.00 -7.62
N HIS A 135 1.11 -6.72 -6.58
CA HIS A 135 2.03 -7.16 -5.53
C HIS A 135 3.16 -8.05 -6.09
N PHE A 136 2.81 -8.98 -6.96
CA PHE A 136 3.81 -9.84 -7.62
C PHE A 136 4.69 -9.04 -8.58
N VAL A 137 4.15 -8.05 -9.26
CA VAL A 137 4.96 -7.14 -10.09
C VAL A 137 5.97 -6.38 -9.24
N ASP A 138 5.55 -5.81 -8.11
CA ASP A 138 6.45 -5.08 -7.20
C ASP A 138 7.57 -5.96 -6.63
N ILE A 139 7.24 -7.21 -6.27
CA ILE A 139 8.18 -8.14 -5.67
C ILE A 139 9.10 -8.75 -6.71
N TYR A 140 8.54 -9.33 -7.79
CA TYR A 140 9.26 -10.26 -8.68
C TYR A 140 9.71 -9.65 -10.00
N ILE A 141 9.15 -8.51 -10.41
CA ILE A 141 9.55 -7.81 -11.64
C ILE A 141 10.30 -6.52 -11.32
N ARG A 142 9.73 -5.69 -10.47
CA ARG A 142 10.32 -4.39 -10.13
C ARG A 142 11.41 -4.52 -9.06
N GLY A 143 11.23 -5.40 -8.09
CA GLY A 143 12.11 -5.46 -6.93
C GLY A 143 11.98 -4.21 -6.04
N SER A 144 10.81 -3.58 -5.99
CA SER A 144 10.58 -2.29 -5.35
C SER A 144 10.40 -2.42 -3.84
N VAL A 145 11.47 -2.67 -3.12
CA VAL A 145 11.45 -2.98 -1.69
C VAL A 145 10.72 -1.92 -0.84
N GLY A 146 10.87 -0.65 -1.20
CA GLY A 146 10.20 0.44 -0.50
C GLY A 146 8.68 0.44 -0.69
N GLU A 147 8.20 0.17 -1.90
CA GLU A 147 6.76 0.05 -2.17
C GLU A 147 6.16 -1.12 -1.39
N VAL A 148 6.82 -2.28 -1.36
CA VAL A 148 6.34 -3.46 -0.62
C VAL A 148 6.23 -3.17 0.88
N TRP A 149 7.18 -2.44 1.49
CA TRP A 149 7.07 -1.98 2.88
C TRP A 149 5.96 -0.95 3.09
N ALA A 150 5.78 0.00 2.16
CA ALA A 150 4.68 0.95 2.24
C ALA A 150 3.32 0.25 2.16
N LEU A 151 3.20 -0.75 1.27
CA LEU A 151 2.02 -1.62 1.16
C LEU A 151 1.79 -2.47 2.42
N ALA A 152 2.82 -2.77 3.21
CA ALA A 152 2.66 -3.42 4.51
C ALA A 152 2.14 -2.45 5.59
N PHE A 153 2.70 -1.25 5.68
CA PHE A 153 2.35 -0.31 6.75
C PHE A 153 1.09 0.51 6.47
N PHE A 154 0.67 0.64 5.22
CA PHE A 154 -0.54 1.37 4.91
C PHE A 154 -1.81 0.70 5.48
N PRO A 155 -2.06 -0.61 5.33
CA PRO A 155 -3.13 -1.30 6.05
C PRO A 155 -2.98 -1.24 7.58
N ALA A 156 -1.75 -1.23 8.10
CA ALA A 156 -1.49 -1.08 9.52
C ALA A 156 -1.95 0.29 10.05
N PHE A 157 -1.66 1.36 9.30
CA PHE A 157 -2.16 2.71 9.58
C PHE A 157 -3.68 2.75 9.54
N LEU A 158 -4.31 2.22 8.49
CA LEU A 158 -5.77 2.20 8.35
C LEU A 158 -6.44 1.37 9.45
N TRP A 159 -5.84 0.25 9.86
CA TRP A 159 -6.32 -0.52 11.00
C TRP A 159 -6.24 0.27 12.30
N SER A 160 -5.08 0.83 12.61
CA SER A 160 -4.85 1.53 13.87
C SER A 160 -5.72 2.78 14.00
N ILE A 161 -5.85 3.59 12.92
CA ILE A 161 -6.74 4.77 12.93
C ILE A 161 -8.22 4.37 13.06
N THR A 162 -8.65 3.27 12.42
CA THR A 162 -10.00 2.73 12.58
C THR A 162 -10.27 2.33 14.03
N ARG A 163 -9.32 1.67 14.67
CA ARG A 163 -9.40 1.26 16.07
C ARG A 163 -9.39 2.46 17.01
N PHE A 164 -8.55 3.46 16.73
CA PHE A 164 -8.50 4.69 17.51
C PHE A 164 -9.85 5.41 17.47
N ILE A 165 -10.40 5.65 16.29
CA ILE A 165 -11.66 6.40 16.13
C ILE A 165 -12.83 5.64 16.77
N LYS A 166 -12.90 4.28 16.60
CA LYS A 166 -13.99 3.48 17.15
C LYS A 166 -13.92 3.22 18.65
N HIS A 167 -12.74 3.13 19.24
CA HIS A 167 -12.56 2.67 20.62
C HIS A 167 -11.82 3.65 21.53
N HIS A 168 -11.31 4.75 21.00
CA HIS A 168 -10.66 5.86 21.74
C HIS A 168 -9.43 5.40 22.57
N GLN A 169 -8.80 4.27 22.22
CA GLN A 169 -7.68 3.73 22.97
C GLN A 169 -6.37 4.42 22.59
N LYS A 170 -5.65 4.96 23.57
CA LYS A 170 -4.38 5.70 23.39
C LYS A 170 -3.29 4.89 22.65
N ILE A 171 -3.28 3.57 22.84
CA ILE A 171 -2.31 2.71 22.13
C ILE A 171 -2.47 2.81 20.61
N PHE A 172 -3.69 2.94 20.09
CA PHE A 172 -3.92 3.08 18.65
C PHE A 172 -3.65 4.50 18.13
N PHE A 173 -3.71 5.53 19.00
CA PHE A 173 -3.20 6.85 18.67
C PHE A 173 -1.69 6.79 18.38
N VAL A 174 -0.92 6.22 19.32
CA VAL A 174 0.53 6.07 19.16
C VAL A 174 0.87 5.18 17.97
N ALA A 175 0.19 4.03 17.84
CA ALA A 175 0.41 3.10 16.74
C ALA A 175 0.16 3.76 15.37
N SER A 176 -0.91 4.57 15.23
CA SER A 176 -1.19 5.28 13.98
C SER A 176 -0.11 6.29 13.63
N SER A 177 0.41 7.04 14.61
CA SER A 177 1.51 7.99 14.39
C SER A 177 2.79 7.27 13.94
N ILE A 178 3.11 6.13 14.56
CA ILE A 178 4.25 5.30 14.19
C ILE A 178 4.07 4.72 12.78
N PHE A 179 2.90 4.14 12.46
CA PHE A 179 2.68 3.56 11.14
C PHE A 179 2.70 4.62 10.03
N LEU A 180 2.20 5.84 10.29
CA LEU A 180 2.32 6.94 9.35
C LEU A 180 3.79 7.29 9.09
N SER A 181 4.62 7.38 10.13
CA SER A 181 6.05 7.65 9.95
C SER A 181 6.76 6.50 9.22
N LEU A 182 6.39 5.24 9.50
CA LEU A 182 6.95 4.08 8.81
C LEU A 182 6.57 4.03 7.32
N ILE A 183 5.37 4.49 6.93
CA ILE A 183 5.00 4.64 5.51
C ILE A 183 5.93 5.65 4.84
N ILE A 184 6.18 6.80 5.46
CA ILE A 184 7.07 7.84 4.93
C ILE A 184 8.52 7.32 4.81
N PHE A 185 9.00 6.60 5.81
CA PHE A 185 10.32 5.97 5.79
C PHE A 185 10.43 4.78 4.84
N SER A 186 9.29 4.19 4.43
CA SER A 186 9.27 3.09 3.47
C SER A 186 9.31 3.59 2.03
N HIS A 187 8.46 4.57 1.67
CA HIS A 187 8.39 5.10 0.31
C HIS A 187 7.68 6.46 0.28
N ASN A 188 8.43 7.53 0.11
CA ASN A 188 7.94 8.91 0.16
C ASN A 188 6.86 9.22 -0.89
N ILE A 189 7.00 8.70 -2.12
CA ILE A 189 6.02 8.92 -3.20
C ILE A 189 4.69 8.23 -2.85
N LEU A 190 4.71 6.98 -2.39
CA LEU A 190 3.49 6.28 -1.97
C LEU A 190 2.83 6.94 -0.76
N ALA A 191 3.63 7.43 0.19
CA ALA A 191 3.10 8.19 1.33
C ALA A 191 2.26 9.39 0.86
N LEU A 192 2.74 10.11 -0.15
CA LEU A 192 2.03 11.24 -0.76
C LEU A 192 0.80 10.79 -1.57
N MET A 193 0.90 9.69 -2.35
CA MET A 193 -0.21 9.13 -3.12
C MET A 193 -1.35 8.63 -2.23
N PHE A 194 -1.03 8.04 -1.07
CA PHE A 194 -2.02 7.52 -0.13
C PHE A 194 -2.68 8.61 0.73
N LEU A 195 -2.13 9.82 0.75
CA LEU A 195 -2.61 10.92 1.58
C LEU A 195 -4.09 11.27 1.31
N PRO A 196 -4.53 11.51 0.05
CA PRO A 196 -5.93 11.85 -0.23
C PRO A 196 -6.91 10.74 0.20
N PHE A 197 -6.54 9.47 -0.04
CA PHE A 197 -7.32 8.33 0.42
C PHE A 197 -7.40 8.30 1.95
N SER A 198 -6.27 8.44 2.64
CA SER A 198 -6.21 8.41 4.10
C SER A 198 -7.07 9.50 4.73
N LEU A 199 -6.97 10.73 4.23
CA LEU A 199 -7.76 11.87 4.74
C LEU A 199 -9.26 11.65 4.52
N SER A 200 -9.67 11.21 3.33
CA SER A 200 -11.07 10.92 3.05
C SER A 200 -11.61 9.75 3.87
N TYR A 201 -10.80 8.72 4.12
CA TYR A 201 -11.14 7.59 4.97
C TYR A 201 -11.33 8.01 6.43
N ILE A 202 -10.46 8.88 6.94
CA ILE A 202 -10.59 9.48 8.28
C ILE A 202 -11.91 10.27 8.37
N VAL A 203 -12.20 11.14 7.40
CA VAL A 203 -13.46 11.90 7.35
C VAL A 203 -14.66 10.95 7.31
N PHE A 204 -14.59 9.89 6.50
CA PHE A 204 -15.61 8.86 6.43
C PHE A 204 -15.86 8.17 7.78
N LEU A 205 -14.81 7.86 8.54
CA LEU A 205 -14.92 7.28 9.88
C LEU A 205 -15.53 8.26 10.88
N LEU A 206 -15.07 9.51 10.87
CA LEU A 206 -15.51 10.56 11.80
C LEU A 206 -16.97 11.00 11.57
N TYR A 207 -17.49 10.79 10.35
CA TYR A 207 -18.83 11.28 9.97
C TYR A 207 -19.95 10.83 10.94
N LYS A 208 -19.82 9.64 11.53
CA LYS A 208 -20.84 9.04 12.43
C LYS A 208 -20.53 9.16 13.91
N GLU A 209 -19.35 9.62 14.26
CA GLU A 209 -18.96 9.72 15.67
C GLU A 209 -19.65 10.90 16.35
N LYS A 210 -19.99 10.73 17.63
CA LYS A 210 -20.65 11.78 18.43
C LYS A 210 -19.65 12.88 18.81
N ASP A 211 -18.46 12.48 19.26
CA ASP A 211 -17.42 13.39 19.75
C ASP A 211 -16.47 13.85 18.64
N LYS A 212 -17.03 14.29 17.49
CA LYS A 212 -16.27 14.64 16.27
C LYS A 212 -15.14 15.63 16.52
N LYS A 213 -15.38 16.70 17.31
CA LYS A 213 -14.37 17.73 17.58
C LYS A 213 -13.16 17.16 18.30
N TYR A 214 -13.39 16.37 19.35
CA TYR A 214 -12.34 15.70 20.10
C TYR A 214 -11.52 14.73 19.20
N LEU A 215 -12.21 13.88 18.46
CA LEU A 215 -11.56 12.91 17.56
C LEU A 215 -10.82 13.59 16.41
N MET A 216 -11.39 14.64 15.83
CA MET A 216 -10.73 15.41 14.76
C MET A 216 -9.44 16.06 15.26
N LEU A 217 -9.46 16.68 16.44
CA LEU A 217 -8.29 17.29 17.04
C LEU A 217 -7.20 16.26 17.36
N ASN A 218 -7.58 15.14 17.98
CA ASN A 218 -6.61 14.06 18.25
C ASN A 218 -6.07 13.39 16.96
N THR A 219 -6.90 13.28 15.92
CA THR A 219 -6.44 12.80 14.62
C THR A 219 -5.46 13.78 13.99
N LEU A 220 -5.67 15.07 14.11
CA LEU A 220 -4.69 16.07 13.67
C LEU A 220 -3.37 15.92 14.46
N TYR A 221 -3.44 15.78 15.78
CA TYR A 221 -2.24 15.60 16.61
C TYR A 221 -1.48 14.31 16.26
N LEU A 222 -2.17 13.21 16.01
CA LEU A 222 -1.51 11.96 15.61
C LEU A 222 -0.83 12.10 14.23
N ILE A 223 -1.44 12.82 13.28
CA ILE A 223 -0.83 13.08 11.96
C ILE A 223 0.41 13.95 12.15
N LEU A 224 0.31 15.04 12.91
CA LEU A 224 1.46 15.90 13.22
C LEU A 224 2.58 15.12 13.91
N LEU A 225 2.26 14.26 14.88
CA LEU A 225 3.25 13.42 15.53
C LEU A 225 3.94 12.47 14.54
N GLY A 226 3.19 11.82 13.65
CA GLY A 226 3.74 10.95 12.60
C GLY A 226 4.68 11.71 11.63
N LEU A 227 4.29 12.93 11.25
CA LEU A 227 5.14 13.82 10.45
C LEU A 227 6.40 14.25 11.21
N CYS A 228 6.28 14.62 12.49
CA CYS A 228 7.44 14.98 13.33
C CYS A 228 8.40 13.80 13.50
N LEU A 229 7.90 12.59 13.75
CA LEU A 229 8.73 11.38 13.88
C LEU A 229 9.54 11.08 12.61
N SER A 230 9.00 11.40 11.43
CA SER A 230 9.67 11.20 10.14
C SER A 230 10.40 12.44 9.60
N ALA A 231 10.40 13.56 10.35
CA ALA A 231 10.96 14.83 9.89
C ALA A 231 12.48 14.76 9.59
N ILE A 232 13.20 13.89 10.28
CA ILE A 232 14.63 13.65 10.03
C ILE A 232 14.92 13.24 8.57
N PHE A 233 13.94 12.64 7.90
CA PHE A 233 14.03 12.23 6.50
C PHE A 233 13.46 13.29 5.55
N TRP A 234 12.15 13.59 5.65
CA TRP A 234 11.48 14.40 4.64
C TRP A 234 11.86 15.88 4.69
N LEU A 235 12.19 16.42 5.88
CA LEU A 235 12.51 17.85 6.00
C LEU A 235 13.82 18.22 5.30
N PRO A 236 14.97 17.52 5.52
CA PRO A 236 16.17 17.77 4.74
C PRO A 236 15.97 17.50 3.25
N ALA A 237 15.25 16.43 2.87
CA ALA A 237 14.98 16.12 1.47
C ALA A 237 14.29 17.27 0.74
N ILE A 238 13.35 17.96 1.37
CA ILE A 238 12.67 19.13 0.79
C ILE A 238 13.57 20.36 0.77
N VAL A 239 14.24 20.68 1.90
CA VAL A 239 15.05 21.89 2.03
C VAL A 239 16.28 21.85 1.11
N GLU A 240 16.89 20.68 0.96
CA GLU A 240 18.13 20.48 0.21
C GLU A 240 17.89 20.09 -1.26
N ALA A 241 16.65 19.83 -1.68
CA ALA A 241 16.30 19.47 -3.06
C ALA A 241 16.86 20.44 -4.11
N LYS A 242 16.96 21.74 -3.77
CA LYS A 242 17.50 22.78 -4.64
C LYS A 242 19.00 22.66 -4.95
N TYR A 243 19.73 21.88 -4.18
CA TYR A 243 21.18 21.68 -4.36
C TYR A 243 21.51 20.43 -5.20
N VAL A 244 20.50 19.65 -5.57
CA VAL A 244 20.68 18.42 -6.34
C VAL A 244 20.11 18.59 -7.73
N THR A 245 20.94 18.35 -8.74
CA THR A 245 20.51 18.23 -10.14
C THR A 245 20.23 16.76 -10.44
N GLY A 246 19.11 16.45 -11.06
CA GLY A 246 18.81 15.07 -11.48
C GLY A 246 17.69 14.35 -10.72
N LEU A 247 16.89 15.09 -9.95
CA LEU A 247 15.56 14.61 -9.61
C LEU A 247 14.74 14.55 -10.91
N GLN A 248 14.90 13.46 -11.65
CA GLN A 248 14.33 13.32 -12.99
C GLN A 248 12.81 13.39 -12.93
N ILE A 249 12.24 14.39 -13.59
CA ILE A 249 10.83 14.41 -13.89
C ILE A 249 10.63 13.55 -15.15
N TYR A 250 10.04 12.39 -14.98
CA TYR A 250 9.68 11.52 -16.10
C TYR A 250 8.58 12.17 -16.94
N ASN A 251 8.58 11.90 -18.24
CA ASN A 251 7.47 12.32 -19.11
C ASN A 251 6.26 11.41 -18.83
N VAL A 252 5.39 11.85 -17.94
CA VAL A 252 4.22 11.12 -17.48
C VAL A 252 3.37 10.60 -18.65
N SER A 253 3.28 11.35 -19.75
CA SER A 253 2.42 11.01 -20.91
C SER A 253 2.79 9.69 -21.60
N GLN A 254 4.03 9.21 -21.39
CA GLN A 254 4.55 7.96 -21.97
C GLN A 254 4.30 6.73 -21.11
N HIS A 255 3.72 6.89 -19.91
CA HIS A 255 3.65 5.83 -18.91
C HIS A 255 2.21 5.45 -18.51
N PHE A 256 1.20 5.92 -19.27
CA PHE A 256 -0.17 5.49 -19.05
C PHE A 256 -0.39 4.09 -19.61
N PRO A 257 -0.88 3.14 -18.80
CA PRO A 257 -1.29 1.84 -19.32
C PRO A 257 -2.49 2.01 -20.27
N GLN A 258 -2.54 1.17 -21.28
CA GLN A 258 -3.73 1.05 -22.11
C GLN A 258 -4.87 0.42 -21.30
N LEU A 259 -6.13 0.76 -21.62
CA LEU A 259 -7.28 0.20 -20.91
C LEU A 259 -7.27 -1.33 -20.87
N TYR A 260 -6.93 -1.99 -21.98
CA TYR A 260 -6.86 -3.45 -22.03
C TYR A 260 -5.79 -4.03 -21.10
N ASN A 261 -4.67 -3.33 -20.86
CA ASN A 261 -3.61 -3.78 -19.95
C ASN A 261 -4.06 -3.79 -18.49
N LEU A 262 -5.04 -2.94 -18.12
CA LEU A 262 -5.62 -2.93 -16.77
C LEU A 262 -6.61 -4.09 -16.55
N VAL A 263 -7.25 -4.57 -17.61
CA VAL A 263 -8.36 -5.54 -17.55
C VAL A 263 -7.95 -6.93 -17.96
N ILE A 264 -7.16 -7.05 -19.06
CA ILE A 264 -6.76 -8.34 -19.62
C ILE A 264 -5.49 -8.82 -18.92
N PRO A 265 -5.46 -10.07 -18.40
CA PRO A 265 -4.27 -10.63 -17.79
C PRO A 265 -3.09 -10.66 -18.78
N SER A 266 -1.98 -10.12 -18.31
CA SER A 266 -0.72 -10.16 -19.02
C SER A 266 0.41 -10.38 -18.03
N TRP A 267 1.55 -10.87 -18.50
CA TRP A 267 2.75 -11.01 -17.71
C TRP A 267 3.97 -10.73 -18.58
N GLY A 268 4.86 -9.91 -18.10
CA GLY A 268 6.10 -9.53 -18.78
C GLY A 268 7.06 -8.87 -17.81
N SER A 269 8.27 -8.60 -18.26
CA SER A 269 9.34 -7.99 -17.45
C SER A 269 9.92 -6.70 -18.04
N GLY A 270 9.34 -6.16 -19.13
CA GLY A 270 9.80 -4.91 -19.73
C GLY A 270 9.37 -3.67 -18.96
N PHE A 271 10.02 -2.53 -19.28
CA PHE A 271 9.68 -1.24 -18.70
C PHE A 271 8.35 -0.68 -19.23
N SER A 272 7.80 0.30 -18.52
CA SER A 272 6.49 0.92 -18.80
C SER A 272 6.54 2.02 -19.87
N GLN A 273 7.14 1.79 -21.03
CA GLN A 273 7.14 2.75 -22.14
C GLN A 273 6.15 2.31 -23.24
N ASP A 274 5.43 3.26 -23.83
CA ASP A 274 4.33 3.00 -24.79
C ASP A 274 4.73 2.12 -26.01
N LEU A 275 5.99 2.09 -26.38
CA LEU A 275 6.47 1.40 -27.57
C LEU A 275 7.16 0.07 -27.30
N LEU A 276 7.31 -0.34 -26.04
CA LEU A 276 7.99 -1.58 -25.70
C LEU A 276 7.03 -2.77 -25.74
N THR A 277 7.43 -3.81 -26.43
CA THR A 277 6.82 -5.13 -26.32
C THR A 277 7.23 -5.78 -25.01
N ASN A 278 6.41 -6.71 -24.49
CA ASN A 278 6.71 -7.46 -23.27
C ASN A 278 6.82 -6.60 -21.98
N GLN A 279 6.02 -5.55 -21.89
CA GLN A 279 5.93 -4.72 -20.68
C GLN A 279 5.54 -5.54 -19.46
N MET A 280 5.94 -5.07 -18.27
CA MET A 280 5.43 -5.62 -17.01
C MET A 280 3.89 -5.52 -16.96
N SER A 281 3.27 -6.39 -16.17
CA SER A 281 1.82 -6.42 -16.05
C SER A 281 1.28 -5.18 -15.34
N PHE A 282 0.23 -4.57 -15.89
CA PHE A 282 -0.55 -3.51 -15.26
C PHE A 282 -1.95 -3.97 -14.85
N GLN A 283 -2.22 -5.27 -14.87
CA GLN A 283 -3.54 -5.79 -14.58
C GLN A 283 -3.96 -5.57 -13.12
N ILE A 284 -5.19 -5.16 -12.92
CA ILE A 284 -5.84 -5.08 -11.61
C ILE A 284 -6.07 -6.48 -11.03
N GLY A 285 -6.30 -7.44 -11.92
CA GLY A 285 -6.64 -8.82 -11.61
C GLY A 285 -8.12 -9.12 -11.86
N ILE A 286 -8.39 -10.25 -12.56
CA ILE A 286 -9.76 -10.63 -12.93
C ILE A 286 -10.64 -10.79 -11.70
N ALA A 287 -10.15 -11.42 -10.63
CA ALA A 287 -10.92 -11.63 -9.41
C ALA A 287 -11.36 -10.29 -8.79
N ASN A 288 -10.43 -9.33 -8.70
CA ASN A 288 -10.71 -7.99 -8.19
C ASN A 288 -11.78 -7.29 -9.04
N LEU A 289 -11.67 -7.35 -10.37
CA LEU A 289 -12.65 -6.75 -11.29
C LEU A 289 -14.02 -7.42 -11.17
N VAL A 290 -14.08 -8.75 -11.12
CA VAL A 290 -15.33 -9.51 -10.95
C VAL A 290 -16.05 -9.11 -9.67
N VAL A 291 -15.32 -8.98 -8.57
CA VAL A 291 -15.93 -8.56 -7.28
C VAL A 291 -16.47 -7.14 -7.33
N VAL A 292 -15.73 -6.21 -7.95
CA VAL A 292 -16.21 -4.84 -8.14
C VAL A 292 -17.51 -4.84 -8.97
N VAL A 293 -17.53 -5.57 -10.10
CA VAL A 293 -18.72 -5.69 -10.96
C VAL A 293 -19.90 -6.33 -10.20
N ILE A 294 -19.67 -7.38 -9.41
CA ILE A 294 -20.72 -8.03 -8.61
C ILE A 294 -21.21 -7.10 -7.48
N SER A 295 -20.35 -6.28 -6.91
CA SER A 295 -20.74 -5.35 -5.84
C SER A 295 -21.74 -4.29 -6.29
N LEU A 296 -21.71 -3.87 -7.57
CA LEU A 296 -22.63 -2.88 -8.13
C LEU A 296 -24.10 -3.33 -8.14
N PRO A 297 -24.48 -4.48 -8.77
CA PRO A 297 -25.86 -4.96 -8.76
C PRO A 297 -26.33 -5.40 -7.37
N LEU A 298 -25.45 -5.92 -6.52
CA LEU A 298 -25.81 -6.24 -5.15
C LEU A 298 -26.25 -5.01 -4.36
N MET A 299 -25.67 -3.84 -4.63
CA MET A 299 -26.14 -2.56 -4.09
C MET A 299 -27.48 -2.13 -4.69
N ALA A 300 -27.63 -2.17 -6.02
CA ALA A 300 -28.84 -1.76 -6.72
C ALA A 300 -30.03 -2.65 -6.34
N PHE A 301 -29.83 -3.97 -6.33
CA PHE A 301 -30.88 -4.95 -6.00
C PHE A 301 -31.38 -4.81 -4.55
N ARG A 302 -30.50 -4.56 -3.59
CA ARG A 302 -30.93 -4.28 -2.21
C ARG A 302 -31.61 -2.93 -2.05
N HIS A 303 -31.21 -1.92 -2.82
CA HIS A 303 -31.89 -0.62 -2.75
C HIS A 303 -33.31 -0.67 -3.33
N SER A 304 -33.53 -1.40 -4.45
CA SER A 304 -34.83 -1.48 -5.10
C SER A 304 -35.77 -2.51 -4.48
N VAL A 305 -35.29 -3.69 -4.11
CA VAL A 305 -36.11 -4.76 -3.50
C VAL A 305 -36.45 -4.47 -2.04
N PHE A 306 -35.51 -3.84 -1.28
CA PHE A 306 -35.76 -3.50 0.11
C PHE A 306 -36.51 -2.17 0.32
N SER A 307 -36.49 -1.24 -0.62
CA SER A 307 -37.34 -0.07 -0.55
C SER A 307 -38.82 -0.39 -0.79
N ALA A 308 -39.10 -1.48 -1.53
CA ALA A 308 -40.46 -1.93 -1.84
C ALA A 308 -41.05 -2.92 -0.83
N LEU A 309 -40.25 -3.68 -0.10
CA LEU A 309 -40.70 -4.81 0.71
C LEU A 309 -40.38 -4.75 2.22
N THR A 310 -39.49 -3.87 2.68
CA THR A 310 -39.22 -3.71 4.13
C THR A 310 -38.76 -2.31 4.50
N PRO A 311 -39.38 -1.68 5.52
CA PRO A 311 -39.10 -0.30 5.92
C PRO A 311 -37.75 -0.05 6.61
N SER A 312 -36.92 -1.06 6.90
CA SER A 312 -35.70 -0.83 7.67
C SER A 312 -34.56 -1.81 7.41
N LEU A 313 -33.61 -1.40 6.56
CA LEU A 313 -32.23 -1.92 6.69
C LEU A 313 -31.76 -1.69 8.13
N SER A 314 -31.24 -2.73 8.79
CA SER A 314 -30.62 -2.57 10.11
C SER A 314 -29.51 -1.51 10.03
N LEU A 315 -29.25 -0.82 11.14
CA LEU A 315 -28.20 0.19 11.19
C LEU A 315 -26.85 -0.36 10.70
N ARG A 316 -26.58 -1.63 10.99
CA ARG A 316 -25.36 -2.36 10.59
C ARG A 316 -25.26 -2.55 9.07
N GLU A 317 -26.37 -2.83 8.39
CA GLU A 317 -26.41 -2.97 6.93
C GLU A 317 -26.23 -1.63 6.22
N ARG A 318 -26.85 -0.56 6.71
CA ARG A 318 -26.64 0.80 6.19
C ARG A 318 -25.17 1.24 6.29
N VAL A 319 -24.49 0.87 7.38
CA VAL A 319 -23.04 1.16 7.52
C VAL A 319 -22.24 0.45 6.44
N ARG A 320 -22.50 -0.83 6.19
CA ARG A 320 -21.76 -1.63 5.20
C ARG A 320 -21.97 -1.16 3.77
N VAL A 321 -23.19 -0.79 3.41
CA VAL A 321 -23.50 -0.20 2.09
C VAL A 321 -22.67 1.07 1.89
N ARG A 322 -22.59 1.95 2.88
CA ARG A 322 -21.74 3.17 2.78
C ARG A 322 -20.25 2.86 2.65
N VAL A 323 -19.76 1.81 3.34
CA VAL A 323 -18.38 1.34 3.18
C VAL A 323 -18.15 0.90 1.74
N ILE A 324 -19.03 0.09 1.17
CA ILE A 324 -18.90 -0.36 -0.23
C ILE A 324 -18.90 0.84 -1.18
N ILE A 325 -19.84 1.80 -1.01
CA ILE A 325 -19.90 3.01 -1.85
C ILE A 325 -18.59 3.78 -1.78
N PHE A 326 -18.05 4.00 -0.57
CA PHE A 326 -16.79 4.72 -0.38
C PHE A 326 -15.64 4.06 -1.16
N PHE A 327 -15.50 2.73 -1.05
CA PHE A 327 -14.45 2.00 -1.74
C PHE A 327 -14.68 1.92 -3.25
N LEU A 328 -15.92 1.80 -3.73
CA LEU A 328 -16.21 1.86 -5.15
C LEU A 328 -15.91 3.23 -5.77
N VAL A 329 -16.20 4.32 -5.06
CA VAL A 329 -15.84 5.68 -5.53
C VAL A 329 -14.33 5.79 -5.68
N TRP A 330 -13.56 5.30 -4.70
CA TRP A 330 -12.10 5.31 -4.78
C TRP A 330 -11.57 4.38 -5.87
N PHE A 331 -12.16 3.20 -6.07
CA PHE A 331 -11.82 2.31 -7.17
C PHE A 331 -11.93 3.03 -8.52
N PHE A 332 -13.08 3.60 -8.82
CA PHE A 332 -13.29 4.28 -10.11
C PHE A 332 -12.46 5.56 -10.26
N LEU A 333 -12.22 6.29 -9.18
CA LEU A 333 -11.34 7.46 -9.19
C LEU A 333 -9.89 7.07 -9.53
N VAL A 334 -9.36 6.06 -8.87
CA VAL A 334 -7.99 5.58 -9.08
C VAL A 334 -7.85 4.96 -10.47
N PHE A 335 -8.83 4.14 -10.87
CA PHE A 335 -8.88 3.59 -12.23
C PHE A 335 -8.84 4.69 -13.29
N PHE A 336 -9.65 5.74 -13.12
CA PHE A 336 -9.67 6.88 -14.02
C PHE A 336 -8.31 7.60 -14.09
N LEU A 337 -7.64 7.80 -12.95
CA LEU A 337 -6.33 8.45 -12.89
C LEU A 337 -5.21 7.66 -13.59
N MET A 338 -5.38 6.37 -13.79
CA MET A 338 -4.46 5.53 -14.57
C MET A 338 -4.70 5.61 -16.08
N LEU A 339 -5.83 6.14 -16.54
CA LEU A 339 -6.14 6.24 -17.96
C LEU A 339 -5.60 7.55 -18.59
N LYS A 340 -5.14 7.48 -19.82
CA LYS A 340 -4.57 8.63 -20.56
C LYS A 340 -5.54 9.83 -20.66
N VAL A 341 -6.85 9.59 -20.59
CA VAL A 341 -7.88 10.65 -20.54
C VAL A 341 -7.73 11.56 -19.32
N SER A 342 -7.08 11.11 -18.25
CA SER A 342 -6.81 11.93 -17.06
C SER A 342 -5.57 12.85 -17.18
N LEU A 343 -4.83 12.78 -18.31
CA LEU A 343 -3.61 13.56 -18.53
C LEU A 343 -3.75 15.08 -18.24
N PRO A 344 -4.88 15.75 -18.58
CA PRO A 344 -5.06 17.16 -18.20
C PRO A 344 -4.97 17.41 -16.68
N ILE A 345 -5.47 16.48 -15.85
CA ILE A 345 -5.39 16.59 -14.39
C ILE A 345 -3.93 16.48 -13.92
N TRP A 346 -3.16 15.56 -14.52
CA TRP A 346 -1.74 15.40 -14.22
C TRP A 346 -0.93 16.66 -14.54
N HIS A 347 -1.26 17.37 -15.59
CA HIS A 347 -0.61 18.63 -15.93
C HIS A 347 -1.09 19.83 -15.11
N THR A 348 -2.36 19.83 -14.69
CA THR A 348 -2.95 20.94 -13.92
C THR A 348 -2.52 20.92 -12.46
N ILE A 349 -2.29 19.74 -11.88
CA ILE A 349 -1.91 19.57 -10.49
C ILE A 349 -0.39 19.32 -10.42
N PRO A 350 0.45 20.31 -10.09
CA PRO A 350 1.91 20.20 -10.23
C PRO A 350 2.52 19.06 -9.42
N PHE A 351 1.98 18.73 -8.23
CA PHE A 351 2.53 17.68 -7.41
C PHE A 351 2.28 16.26 -7.96
N MET A 352 1.35 16.06 -8.90
CA MET A 352 1.13 14.76 -9.52
C MET A 352 2.34 14.29 -10.35
N ASN A 353 3.15 15.21 -10.85
CA ASN A 353 4.39 14.85 -11.56
C ASN A 353 5.40 14.09 -10.66
N TYR A 354 5.35 14.30 -9.34
CA TYR A 354 6.19 13.55 -8.40
C TYR A 354 5.82 12.07 -8.32
N PHE A 355 4.61 11.66 -8.73
CA PHE A 355 4.21 10.26 -8.76
C PHE A 355 4.88 9.48 -9.89
N GLN A 356 5.48 10.15 -10.85
CA GLN A 356 6.28 9.64 -11.98
C GLN A 356 5.47 8.80 -12.98
N PHE A 357 4.72 7.79 -12.49
CA PHE A 357 4.04 6.81 -13.33
C PHE A 357 2.56 6.67 -12.95
N PRO A 358 1.61 6.89 -13.89
CA PRO A 358 0.19 6.71 -13.62
C PRO A 358 -0.18 5.30 -13.14
N TRP A 359 0.46 4.26 -13.68
CA TRP A 359 0.24 2.88 -13.27
C TRP A 359 0.65 2.59 -11.82
N ARG A 360 1.45 3.45 -11.16
CA ARG A 360 1.78 3.28 -9.75
C ARG A 360 0.55 3.38 -8.84
N PHE A 361 -0.53 3.99 -9.32
CA PHE A 361 -1.82 3.97 -8.63
C PHE A 361 -2.42 2.57 -8.48
N LEU A 362 -1.90 1.54 -9.18
CA LEU A 362 -2.24 0.15 -8.90
C LEU A 362 -1.98 -0.23 -7.45
N SER A 363 -1.01 0.38 -6.78
CA SER A 363 -0.76 0.20 -5.34
C SER A 363 -1.98 0.54 -4.48
N LEU A 364 -2.70 1.59 -4.81
CA LEU A 364 -3.94 1.98 -4.13
C LEU A 364 -5.13 1.18 -4.65
N GLU A 365 -5.15 0.85 -5.94
CA GLU A 365 -6.21 0.08 -6.58
C GLU A 365 -6.36 -1.32 -5.98
N ILE A 366 -5.24 -2.05 -5.83
CA ILE A 366 -5.28 -3.38 -5.23
C ILE A 366 -5.74 -3.34 -3.76
N LEU A 367 -5.37 -2.30 -3.02
CA LEU A 367 -5.81 -2.12 -1.65
C LEU A 367 -7.33 -1.92 -1.57
N VAL A 368 -7.87 -1.07 -2.44
CA VAL A 368 -9.31 -0.75 -2.50
C VAL A 368 -10.12 -1.96 -2.97
N ALA A 369 -9.69 -2.59 -4.07
CA ALA A 369 -10.37 -3.74 -4.66
C ALA A 369 -10.39 -4.94 -3.70
N SER A 370 -9.22 -5.30 -3.14
CA SER A 370 -9.12 -6.44 -2.20
C SER A 370 -9.91 -6.21 -0.91
N PHE A 371 -10.07 -4.97 -0.49
CA PHE A 371 -10.94 -4.68 0.66
C PHE A 371 -12.41 -5.01 0.34
N LEU A 372 -12.87 -4.70 -0.87
CA LEU A 372 -14.24 -5.01 -1.32
C LEU A 372 -14.52 -6.52 -1.39
N GLU A 373 -13.51 -7.35 -1.65
CA GLU A 373 -13.68 -8.80 -1.76
C GLU A 373 -14.19 -9.46 -0.47
N GLY A 374 -13.84 -8.91 0.69
CA GLY A 374 -14.40 -9.34 1.96
C GLY A 374 -15.91 -9.15 2.07
N SER A 375 -16.50 -8.24 1.28
CA SER A 375 -17.94 -8.00 1.25
C SER A 375 -18.73 -9.19 0.69
N VAL A 376 -18.16 -9.94 -0.25
CA VAL A 376 -18.79 -11.11 -0.88
C VAL A 376 -19.14 -12.17 0.17
N VAL A 377 -18.22 -12.42 1.09
CA VAL A 377 -18.46 -13.38 2.20
C VAL A 377 -19.65 -12.97 3.05
N TYR A 378 -19.82 -11.68 3.28
CA TYR A 378 -20.96 -11.18 4.03
C TYR A 378 -22.28 -11.41 3.29
N PHE A 379 -22.32 -11.15 1.99
CA PHE A 379 -23.53 -11.37 1.19
C PHE A 379 -23.92 -12.85 1.11
N LEU A 380 -22.94 -13.75 0.98
CA LEU A 380 -23.19 -15.19 0.95
C LEU A 380 -23.79 -15.70 2.27
N LYS A 381 -23.23 -15.26 3.43
CA LYS A 381 -23.76 -15.64 4.75
C LYS A 381 -25.17 -15.16 5.00
N SER A 382 -25.55 -13.96 4.53
CA SER A 382 -26.88 -13.42 4.76
C SER A 382 -27.99 -14.18 4.00
N ARG A 383 -27.65 -14.93 2.94
CA ARG A 383 -28.60 -15.78 2.22
C ARG A 383 -28.85 -17.11 2.93
N VAL A 384 -27.83 -17.70 3.54
CA VAL A 384 -27.94 -19.00 4.25
C VAL A 384 -28.72 -18.88 5.56
N SER A 385 -28.87 -17.71 6.15
CA SER A 385 -29.65 -17.49 7.37
C SER A 385 -31.15 -17.20 7.12
N VAL A 386 -31.60 -17.14 5.86
CA VAL A 386 -32.98 -16.85 5.46
C VAL A 386 -33.68 -18.13 4.91
N THR A 387 -32.90 -19.18 4.67
CA THR A 387 -33.39 -20.54 4.39
C THR A 387 -33.30 -21.42 5.61
#